data_38016f863ca879f6bd44df79127aab6c
#
_entry.id   38016f863ca879f6bd44df79127aab6c
#
_cell.length_a   1.000
_cell.length_b   1.000
_cell.length_c   1.000
_cell.angle_alpha   90.00
_cell.angle_beta   90.00
_cell.angle_gamma   90.00
#
_symmetry.space_group_name_H-M   'P 1'
#
loop_
_entity.id
_entity.type
_entity.pdbx_description
1 polymer ?
#
loop_
_entity_poly.entity_id
_entity_poly.type
_entity_poly.pdbx_seq_one_letter_code
_entity_poly.pdbx_strand_id
1 'polypeptide(L)'
;MKKWTIEDSKELYNICGWGTSYFGINDKGDVYVTPCKDNTQIDLRDITDGLALRDINAPVLRRFPAILDNRIEKTASCFQKAKEEYGYKGENFVIYPIKVNQMQPVVEEIISHGKKFNLGLEAGSKPELHAVIAVQAQSDSLIICNGYKDESYIELALLAQKMGKRIFIVVEKLNELDIIEKVAKKLNVKPNIGIRIKLASSGSGKWAESGGDASKFGLTSAELLTARKKIDEMGFHDCLRLIHFHIGSQITKIRRIQTALREAAQFYISLHKMGYNVDFVDCGGGLGVDYDGTRSSSSESSVNYSIQEYVNDCVYTFVDAANKNNIEHPNLITESGRSLSAHHSVLVIDVLETASLPEMPEEFEAKETD
;
A
#
# COMPACT_ATOMS: atom_id res chain seq x y z
N MET A 1 -15.65 23.85 37.85
CA MET A 1 -15.12 23.16 36.65
C MET A 1 -15.26 21.65 36.83
N LYS A 2 -15.69 20.91 35.79
CA LYS A 2 -15.70 19.44 35.80
C LYS A 2 -14.24 18.95 35.91
N LYS A 3 -13.96 18.03 36.83
CA LYS A 3 -12.61 17.43 36.94
C LYS A 3 -12.35 16.57 35.70
N TRP A 4 -11.21 16.79 35.03
CA TRP A 4 -10.79 16.00 33.88
C TRP A 4 -10.53 14.54 34.28
N THR A 5 -10.97 13.59 33.47
CA THR A 5 -10.82 12.17 33.72
C THR A 5 -10.05 11.48 32.56
N ILE A 6 -9.61 10.25 32.78
CA ILE A 6 -8.97 9.44 31.76
C ILE A 6 -9.95 9.14 30.61
N GLU A 7 -11.23 8.98 30.90
CA GLU A 7 -12.25 8.77 29.87
C GLU A 7 -12.43 10.02 29.00
N ASP A 8 -12.37 11.22 29.59
CA ASP A 8 -12.39 12.47 28.81
C ASP A 8 -11.15 12.54 27.86
N SER A 9 -9.98 12.02 28.28
CA SER A 9 -8.80 11.93 27.43
C SER A 9 -8.96 10.89 26.31
N LYS A 10 -9.48 9.70 26.61
CA LYS A 10 -9.76 8.66 25.60
C LYS A 10 -10.71 9.14 24.52
N GLU A 11 -11.75 9.89 24.94
CA GLU A 11 -12.73 10.44 24.03
C GLU A 11 -12.14 11.58 23.17
N LEU A 12 -11.46 12.57 23.81
CA LEU A 12 -10.88 13.71 23.12
C LEU A 12 -9.85 13.30 22.05
N TYR A 13 -8.95 12.38 22.41
CA TYR A 13 -7.90 11.92 21.51
C TYR A 13 -8.34 10.75 20.60
N ASN A 14 -9.55 10.23 20.77
CA ASN A 14 -10.11 9.10 20.03
C ASN A 14 -9.13 7.91 19.88
N ILE A 15 -8.37 7.61 20.93
CA ILE A 15 -7.31 6.60 20.88
C ILE A 15 -7.84 5.21 20.56
N CYS A 16 -9.08 4.89 20.97
CA CYS A 16 -9.74 3.62 20.66
C CYS A 16 -10.06 3.48 19.17
N GLY A 17 -10.30 4.59 18.47
CA GLY A 17 -10.56 4.62 17.04
C GLY A 17 -9.29 4.44 16.22
N TRP A 18 -8.39 5.44 16.23
CA TRP A 18 -7.17 5.40 15.40
C TRP A 18 -6.14 4.37 15.88
N GLY A 19 -6.10 4.09 17.17
CA GLY A 19 -5.14 3.15 17.77
C GLY A 19 -5.34 1.69 17.33
N THR A 20 -6.49 1.35 16.75
CA THR A 20 -6.82 0.02 16.21
C THR A 20 -6.49 -1.14 17.14
N SER A 21 -6.67 -0.94 18.44
CA SER A 21 -6.33 -1.87 19.55
C SER A 21 -4.81 -2.11 19.74
N TYR A 22 -3.95 -1.33 19.09
CA TYR A 22 -2.52 -1.33 19.42
C TYR A 22 -2.20 -0.34 20.52
N PHE A 23 -2.95 0.76 20.64
CA PHE A 23 -2.71 1.84 21.58
C PHE A 23 -3.90 2.06 22.51
N GLY A 24 -3.62 2.43 23.74
CA GLY A 24 -4.62 2.80 24.73
C GLY A 24 -4.03 3.73 25.79
N ILE A 25 -4.88 4.14 26.75
CA ILE A 25 -4.49 4.94 27.92
C ILE A 25 -4.74 4.09 29.16
N ASN A 26 -3.74 3.93 30.02
CA ASN A 26 -3.82 3.17 31.25
C ASN A 26 -4.47 3.99 32.40
N ASP A 27 -4.61 3.37 33.57
CA ASP A 27 -5.22 4.01 34.75
C ASP A 27 -4.39 5.16 35.35
N LYS A 28 -3.13 5.30 34.92
CA LYS A 28 -2.26 6.43 35.29
C LYS A 28 -2.42 7.62 34.36
N GLY A 29 -3.09 7.44 33.22
CA GLY A 29 -3.20 8.43 32.13
C GLY A 29 -2.07 8.35 31.09
N ASP A 30 -1.19 7.35 31.18
CA ASP A 30 -0.10 7.16 30.24
C ASP A 30 -0.54 6.32 29.04
N VAL A 31 0.04 6.59 27.87
CA VAL A 31 -0.22 5.81 26.65
C VAL A 31 0.58 4.50 26.71
N TYR A 32 -0.10 3.41 26.48
CA TYR A 32 0.52 2.09 26.33
C TYR A 32 0.35 1.55 24.90
N VAL A 33 1.19 0.61 24.52
CA VAL A 33 1.11 -0.15 23.28
C VAL A 33 0.98 -1.65 23.56
N THR A 34 0.14 -2.33 22.76
CA THR A 34 -0.03 -3.81 22.75
C THR A 34 0.34 -4.33 21.37
N PRO A 35 1.64 -4.52 21.06
CA PRO A 35 2.10 -4.78 19.68
C PRO A 35 1.54 -6.09 19.11
N CYS A 36 1.41 -7.12 19.95
CA CYS A 36 0.91 -8.45 19.57
C CYS A 36 -0.60 -8.59 19.71
N LYS A 37 -1.30 -7.56 20.21
CA LYS A 37 -2.73 -7.63 20.59
C LYS A 37 -3.06 -8.74 21.59
N ASP A 38 -2.12 -9.08 22.44
CA ASP A 38 -2.25 -9.95 23.59
C ASP A 38 -2.41 -9.13 24.89
N ASN A 39 -2.18 -9.77 26.04
CA ASN A 39 -2.23 -9.08 27.33
C ASN A 39 -0.96 -8.28 27.67
N THR A 40 0.06 -8.28 26.82
CA THR A 40 1.32 -7.58 27.04
C THR A 40 1.14 -6.11 26.73
N GLN A 41 1.14 -5.28 27.77
CA GLN A 41 1.09 -3.81 27.65
C GLN A 41 2.48 -3.23 27.91
N ILE A 42 2.94 -2.39 27.04
CA ILE A 42 4.21 -1.67 27.15
C ILE A 42 3.87 -0.19 27.35
N ASP A 43 4.15 0.33 28.55
CA ASP A 43 3.93 1.73 28.87
C ASP A 43 4.99 2.60 28.19
N LEU A 44 4.54 3.60 27.40
CA LEU A 44 5.44 4.49 26.66
C LEU A 44 6.17 5.45 27.60
N ARG A 45 5.58 5.79 28.73
CA ARG A 45 6.21 6.65 29.74
C ARG A 45 7.38 5.93 30.40
N ASP A 46 7.19 4.69 30.84
CA ASP A 46 8.25 3.89 31.47
C ASP A 46 9.47 3.73 30.54
N ILE A 47 9.23 3.54 29.23
CA ILE A 47 10.34 3.49 28.28
C ILE A 47 11.00 4.86 28.14
N THR A 48 10.24 5.98 28.11
CA THR A 48 10.81 7.33 27.97
C THR A 48 11.69 7.66 29.16
N ASP A 49 11.20 7.39 30.37
CA ASP A 49 11.93 7.63 31.61
C ASP A 49 13.19 6.74 31.68
N GLY A 50 13.09 5.47 31.25
CA GLY A 50 14.24 4.56 31.16
C GLY A 50 15.30 4.98 30.13
N LEU A 51 14.92 5.70 29.06
CA LEU A 51 15.87 6.29 28.11
C LEU A 51 16.52 7.56 28.67
N ALA A 52 15.76 8.40 29.36
CA ALA A 52 16.29 9.62 30.01
C ALA A 52 17.37 9.28 31.04
N LEU A 53 17.23 8.16 31.77
CA LEU A 53 18.29 7.66 32.68
C LEU A 53 19.59 7.27 31.95
N ARG A 54 19.57 7.17 30.63
CA ARG A 54 20.71 6.87 29.75
C ARG A 54 21.13 8.08 28.90
N ASP A 55 20.71 9.28 29.31
CA ASP A 55 20.93 10.54 28.60
C ASP A 55 20.33 10.58 27.17
N ILE A 56 19.33 9.75 26.90
CA ILE A 56 18.57 9.77 25.63
C ILE A 56 17.22 10.45 25.88
N ASN A 57 17.15 11.72 25.48
CA ASN A 57 15.98 12.57 25.67
C ASN A 57 15.14 12.69 24.38
N ALA A 58 13.90 13.21 24.51
CA ALA A 58 13.07 13.52 23.36
C ALA A 58 13.75 14.59 22.42
N PRO A 59 13.49 14.55 21.11
CA PRO A 59 12.55 13.69 20.41
C PRO A 59 13.07 12.25 20.18
N VAL A 60 12.21 11.25 20.43
CA VAL A 60 12.56 9.84 20.25
C VAL A 60 11.53 9.14 19.36
N LEU A 61 12.01 8.53 18.27
CA LEU A 61 11.19 7.67 17.41
C LEU A 61 11.30 6.21 17.88
N ARG A 62 10.17 5.60 18.22
CA ARG A 62 10.07 4.20 18.65
C ARG A 62 9.39 3.37 17.60
N ARG A 63 9.85 2.13 17.41
CA ARG A 63 9.28 1.17 16.47
C ARG A 63 8.90 -0.10 17.19
N PHE A 64 7.79 -0.71 16.73
CA PHE A 64 7.23 -1.95 17.23
C PHE A 64 7.10 -2.93 16.06
N PRO A 65 8.14 -3.74 15.76
CA PRO A 65 8.12 -4.67 14.62
C PRO A 65 6.93 -5.65 14.67
N ALA A 66 6.55 -6.12 15.86
CA ALA A 66 5.40 -7.01 16.01
C ALA A 66 4.06 -6.41 15.50
N ILE A 67 3.95 -5.07 15.39
CA ILE A 67 2.79 -4.45 14.74
C ILE A 67 2.84 -4.69 13.22
N LEU A 68 4.02 -4.66 12.59
CA LEU A 68 4.16 -4.99 11.16
C LEU A 68 3.73 -6.44 10.93
N ASP A 69 4.20 -7.36 11.75
CA ASP A 69 3.86 -8.79 11.69
C ASP A 69 2.35 -9.00 11.79
N ASN A 70 1.72 -8.40 12.79
CA ASN A 70 0.27 -8.50 12.97
C ASN A 70 -0.51 -7.91 11.80
N ARG A 71 -0.03 -6.81 11.19
CA ARG A 71 -0.66 -6.19 10.00
C ARG A 71 -0.55 -7.10 8.77
N ILE A 72 0.58 -7.74 8.58
CA ILE A 72 0.79 -8.72 7.50
C ILE A 72 -0.15 -9.92 7.68
N GLU A 73 -0.18 -10.52 8.88
CA GLU A 73 -1.06 -11.65 9.20
C GLU A 73 -2.54 -11.30 9.04
N LYS A 74 -2.94 -10.11 9.49
CA LYS A 74 -4.31 -9.62 9.33
C LYS A 74 -4.71 -9.54 7.87
N THR A 75 -3.84 -8.98 7.02
CA THR A 75 -4.10 -8.84 5.58
C THR A 75 -4.20 -10.21 4.92
N ALA A 76 -3.26 -11.10 5.20
CA ALA A 76 -3.26 -12.47 4.69
C ALA A 76 -4.52 -13.26 5.12
N SER A 77 -4.91 -13.11 6.40
CA SER A 77 -6.15 -13.72 6.92
C SER A 77 -7.40 -13.22 6.20
N CYS A 78 -7.46 -11.93 5.84
CA CYS A 78 -8.58 -11.38 5.06
C CYS A 78 -8.66 -12.01 3.67
N PHE A 79 -7.52 -12.20 2.99
CA PHE A 79 -7.48 -12.88 1.69
C PHE A 79 -7.88 -14.35 1.82
N GLN A 80 -7.41 -15.07 2.85
CA GLN A 80 -7.78 -16.46 3.05
C GLN A 80 -9.30 -16.63 3.24
N LYS A 81 -9.93 -15.76 4.03
CA LYS A 81 -11.39 -15.75 4.21
C LYS A 81 -12.14 -15.49 2.91
N ALA A 82 -11.70 -14.48 2.15
CA ALA A 82 -12.32 -14.18 0.86
C ALA A 82 -12.12 -15.32 -0.15
N LYS A 83 -10.97 -15.98 -0.14
CA LYS A 83 -10.70 -17.17 -0.98
C LYS A 83 -11.68 -18.30 -0.70
N GLU A 84 -11.94 -18.58 0.57
CA GLU A 84 -12.90 -19.60 1.00
C GLU A 84 -14.35 -19.19 0.67
N GLU A 85 -14.73 -17.93 0.93
CA GLU A 85 -16.09 -17.42 0.72
C GLU A 85 -16.49 -17.40 -0.75
N TYR A 86 -15.59 -16.97 -1.65
CA TYR A 86 -15.91 -16.80 -3.08
C TYR A 86 -15.41 -17.93 -3.97
N GLY A 87 -14.78 -18.97 -3.42
CA GLY A 87 -14.22 -20.09 -4.20
C GLY A 87 -13.09 -19.63 -5.14
N TYR A 88 -12.31 -18.64 -4.72
CA TYR A 88 -11.22 -18.09 -5.50
C TYR A 88 -10.09 -19.11 -5.67
N LYS A 89 -9.68 -19.36 -6.93
CA LYS A 89 -8.69 -20.38 -7.29
C LYS A 89 -7.29 -19.84 -7.54
N GLY A 90 -7.15 -18.52 -7.67
CA GLY A 90 -5.85 -17.87 -7.83
C GLY A 90 -5.09 -17.76 -6.52
N GLU A 91 -3.89 -17.20 -6.60
CA GLU A 91 -3.08 -16.84 -5.45
C GLU A 91 -3.14 -15.33 -5.19
N ASN A 92 -2.88 -14.93 -3.96
CA ASN A 92 -2.74 -13.52 -3.59
C ASN A 92 -1.31 -13.20 -3.17
N PHE A 93 -0.87 -12.02 -3.57
CA PHE A 93 0.44 -11.45 -3.24
C PHE A 93 0.24 -10.06 -2.66
N VAL A 94 0.79 -9.86 -1.48
CA VAL A 94 0.87 -8.52 -0.87
C VAL A 94 2.25 -7.96 -1.19
N ILE A 95 2.30 -6.85 -1.90
CA ILE A 95 3.54 -6.20 -2.29
C ILE A 95 3.72 -4.94 -1.45
N TYR A 96 4.88 -4.81 -0.82
CA TYR A 96 5.23 -3.63 -0.05
C TYR A 96 6.07 -2.67 -0.88
N PRO A 97 5.55 -1.47 -1.22
CA PRO A 97 6.33 -0.44 -1.89
C PRO A 97 7.35 0.16 -0.91
N ILE A 98 8.65 -0.04 -1.18
CA ILE A 98 9.68 0.39 -0.22
C ILE A 98 9.75 1.90 -0.02
N LYS A 99 9.28 2.69 -1.00
CA LYS A 99 9.17 4.16 -0.89
C LYS A 99 8.33 4.64 0.31
N VAL A 100 7.44 3.81 0.83
CA VAL A 100 6.57 4.17 1.97
C VAL A 100 7.39 4.30 3.26
N ASN A 101 8.26 3.34 3.53
CA ASN A 101 9.32 3.42 4.53
C ASN A 101 10.47 2.49 4.12
N GLN A 102 11.53 3.08 3.58
CA GLN A 102 12.67 2.35 3.01
C GLN A 102 13.80 2.07 4.01
N MET A 103 13.54 2.28 5.30
CA MET A 103 14.53 1.94 6.33
C MET A 103 14.80 0.43 6.32
N GLN A 104 16.06 0.06 6.21
CA GLN A 104 16.49 -1.32 6.10
C GLN A 104 15.86 -2.23 7.18
N PRO A 105 15.86 -1.91 8.48
CA PRO A 105 15.24 -2.78 9.50
C PRO A 105 13.74 -2.99 9.31
N VAL A 106 13.02 -1.99 8.75
CA VAL A 106 11.58 -2.12 8.47
C VAL A 106 11.34 -3.04 7.29
N VAL A 107 12.11 -2.89 6.22
CA VAL A 107 11.96 -3.71 5.01
C VAL A 107 12.38 -5.16 5.27
N GLU A 108 13.47 -5.38 6.03
CA GLU A 108 13.93 -6.70 6.43
C GLU A 108 12.89 -7.43 7.29
N GLU A 109 12.26 -6.75 8.26
CA GLU A 109 11.19 -7.31 9.09
C GLU A 109 9.99 -7.73 8.22
N ILE A 110 9.53 -6.84 7.35
CA ILE A 110 8.41 -7.10 6.44
C ILE A 110 8.69 -8.33 5.56
N ILE A 111 9.89 -8.46 4.99
CA ILE A 111 10.22 -9.61 4.14
C ILE A 111 10.40 -10.89 4.96
N SER A 112 11.08 -10.81 6.08
CA SER A 112 11.32 -11.97 6.96
C SER A 112 10.02 -12.59 7.43
N HIS A 113 9.12 -11.79 7.98
CA HIS A 113 7.82 -12.26 8.47
C HIS A 113 6.86 -12.57 7.33
N GLY A 114 6.87 -11.75 6.27
CA GLY A 114 5.95 -11.85 5.13
C GLY A 114 6.18 -13.04 4.19
N LYS A 115 7.35 -13.69 4.25
CA LYS A 115 7.73 -14.80 3.35
C LYS A 115 6.67 -15.90 3.30
N LYS A 116 6.13 -16.28 4.45
CA LYS A 116 5.08 -17.33 4.56
C LYS A 116 3.71 -16.91 3.98
N PHE A 117 3.54 -15.65 3.61
CA PHE A 117 2.30 -15.06 3.09
C PHE A 117 2.41 -14.54 1.66
N ASN A 118 3.36 -15.02 0.87
CA ASN A 118 3.62 -14.54 -0.48
C ASN A 118 3.85 -13.01 -0.56
N LEU A 119 4.48 -12.41 0.48
CA LEU A 119 4.77 -11.00 0.47
C LEU A 119 6.02 -10.73 -0.38
N GLY A 120 5.93 -9.70 -1.21
CA GLY A 120 7.02 -9.23 -2.06
C GLY A 120 7.26 -7.73 -1.91
N LEU A 121 8.13 -7.17 -2.74
CA LEU A 121 8.49 -5.74 -2.73
C LEU A 121 8.22 -5.08 -4.08
N GLU A 122 7.88 -3.78 -4.03
CA GLU A 122 7.83 -2.90 -5.21
C GLU A 122 8.98 -1.92 -5.17
N ALA A 123 9.58 -1.70 -6.34
CA ALA A 123 10.57 -0.66 -6.61
C ALA A 123 10.04 0.30 -7.68
N GLY A 124 9.92 1.57 -7.36
CA GLY A 124 9.49 2.62 -8.29
C GLY A 124 10.65 3.36 -8.95
N SER A 125 11.88 2.99 -8.66
CA SER A 125 13.10 3.59 -9.20
C SER A 125 14.29 2.63 -9.20
N LYS A 126 15.30 2.94 -10.00
CA LYS A 126 16.52 2.13 -10.07
C LYS A 126 17.26 1.99 -8.72
N PRO A 127 17.47 3.06 -7.92
CA PRO A 127 18.04 2.92 -6.58
C PRO A 127 17.21 2.01 -5.65
N GLU A 128 15.89 2.10 -5.72
CA GLU A 128 15.01 1.22 -4.95
C GLU A 128 15.16 -0.24 -5.39
N LEU A 129 15.31 -0.52 -6.70
CA LEU A 129 15.51 -1.88 -7.18
C LEU A 129 16.82 -2.47 -6.66
N HIS A 130 17.90 -1.70 -6.57
CA HIS A 130 19.15 -2.15 -5.94
C HIS A 130 18.93 -2.57 -4.48
N ALA A 131 18.21 -1.74 -3.70
CA ALA A 131 17.89 -2.05 -2.31
C ALA A 131 17.00 -3.31 -2.20
N VAL A 132 15.98 -3.43 -3.05
CA VAL A 132 15.07 -4.58 -3.10
C VAL A 132 15.83 -5.88 -3.40
N ILE A 133 16.69 -5.88 -4.41
CA ILE A 133 17.49 -7.06 -4.76
C ILE A 133 18.41 -7.46 -3.60
N ALA A 134 19.01 -6.50 -2.92
CA ALA A 134 19.91 -6.76 -1.79
C ALA A 134 19.16 -7.38 -0.60
N VAL A 135 18.01 -6.81 -0.21
CA VAL A 135 17.19 -7.31 0.91
C VAL A 135 16.58 -8.68 0.57
N GLN A 136 16.20 -8.91 -0.68
CA GLN A 136 15.63 -10.19 -1.13
C GLN A 136 16.69 -11.17 -1.65
N ALA A 137 17.96 -11.01 -1.34
CA ALA A 137 19.03 -11.86 -1.87
C ALA A 137 18.77 -13.37 -1.69
N GLN A 138 18.22 -13.75 -0.53
CA GLN A 138 17.89 -15.14 -0.16
C GLN A 138 16.41 -15.51 -0.41
N SER A 139 15.62 -14.67 -1.09
CA SER A 139 14.18 -14.84 -1.27
C SER A 139 13.82 -15.00 -2.74
N ASP A 140 12.79 -15.80 -3.01
CA ASP A 140 12.09 -15.96 -4.29
C ASP A 140 10.80 -15.13 -4.37
N SER A 141 10.57 -14.25 -3.40
CA SER A 141 9.42 -13.35 -3.35
C SER A 141 9.32 -12.48 -4.60
N LEU A 142 8.09 -12.10 -4.94
CA LEU A 142 7.81 -11.32 -6.14
C LEU A 142 8.36 -9.89 -6.03
N ILE A 143 8.93 -9.38 -7.12
CA ILE A 143 9.38 -8.00 -7.26
C ILE A 143 8.58 -7.33 -8.37
N ILE A 144 7.98 -6.19 -8.07
CA ILE A 144 7.26 -5.35 -9.04
C ILE A 144 8.11 -4.11 -9.34
N CYS A 145 8.44 -3.91 -10.61
CA CYS A 145 9.20 -2.75 -11.08
C CYS A 145 8.26 -1.73 -11.71
N ASN A 146 7.86 -0.73 -10.94
CA ASN A 146 7.03 0.42 -11.35
C ASN A 146 7.89 1.65 -11.71
N GLY A 147 7.23 2.77 -11.98
CA GLY A 147 7.87 4.04 -12.31
C GLY A 147 8.48 4.07 -13.71
N TYR A 148 9.01 5.21 -14.11
CA TYR A 148 9.68 5.37 -15.40
C TYR A 148 11.03 4.68 -15.40
N LYS A 149 11.30 3.93 -16.48
CA LYS A 149 12.49 3.08 -16.57
C LYS A 149 13.39 3.53 -17.71
N ASP A 150 14.64 3.79 -17.37
CA ASP A 150 15.73 3.91 -18.32
C ASP A 150 16.32 2.53 -18.67
N GLU A 151 17.24 2.50 -19.64
CA GLU A 151 17.87 1.27 -20.07
C GLU A 151 18.59 0.54 -18.92
N SER A 152 19.26 1.27 -18.03
CA SER A 152 19.99 0.67 -16.93
C SER A 152 19.07 0.11 -15.84
N TYR A 153 17.87 0.68 -15.63
CA TYR A 153 16.87 0.09 -14.74
C TYR A 153 16.35 -1.24 -15.30
N ILE A 154 15.99 -1.25 -16.60
CA ILE A 154 15.51 -2.46 -17.28
C ILE A 154 16.59 -3.54 -17.31
N GLU A 155 17.85 -3.15 -17.58
CA GLU A 155 18.99 -4.09 -17.57
C GLU A 155 19.17 -4.72 -16.19
N LEU A 156 19.12 -3.93 -15.11
CA LEU A 156 19.21 -4.44 -13.74
C LEU A 156 18.06 -5.42 -13.43
N ALA A 157 16.83 -5.11 -13.82
CA ALA A 157 15.68 -5.98 -13.61
C ALA A 157 15.84 -7.32 -14.34
N LEU A 158 16.24 -7.29 -15.61
CA LEU A 158 16.44 -8.50 -16.40
C LEU A 158 17.66 -9.32 -15.96
N LEU A 159 18.73 -8.70 -15.47
CA LEU A 159 19.85 -9.39 -14.84
C LEU A 159 19.41 -10.11 -13.56
N ALA A 160 18.63 -9.44 -12.72
CA ALA A 160 18.08 -10.05 -11.50
C ALA A 160 17.13 -11.21 -11.85
N GLN A 161 16.30 -11.08 -12.90
CA GLN A 161 15.48 -12.18 -13.41
C GLN A 161 16.35 -13.35 -13.88
N LYS A 162 17.44 -13.09 -14.58
CA LYS A 162 18.41 -14.13 -15.03
C LYS A 162 19.07 -14.84 -13.85
N MET A 163 19.21 -14.14 -12.71
CA MET A 163 19.70 -14.71 -11.45
C MET A 163 18.62 -15.50 -10.68
N GLY A 164 17.43 -15.67 -11.26
CA GLY A 164 16.35 -16.45 -10.67
C GLY A 164 15.34 -15.65 -9.86
N LYS A 165 15.40 -14.31 -9.85
CA LYS A 165 14.39 -13.49 -9.17
C LYS A 165 13.09 -13.48 -9.96
N ARG A 166 11.96 -13.51 -9.25
CA ARG A 166 10.61 -13.35 -9.84
C ARG A 166 10.32 -11.87 -9.98
N ILE A 167 10.50 -11.31 -11.17
CA ILE A 167 10.36 -9.87 -11.43
C ILE A 167 9.32 -9.65 -12.52
N PHE A 168 8.44 -8.65 -12.34
CA PHE A 168 7.66 -8.04 -13.39
C PHE A 168 8.15 -6.63 -13.69
N ILE A 169 8.34 -6.32 -14.96
CA ILE A 169 8.62 -4.96 -15.45
C ILE A 169 7.29 -4.36 -15.91
N VAL A 170 6.75 -3.42 -15.13
CA VAL A 170 5.46 -2.79 -15.41
C VAL A 170 5.66 -1.60 -16.33
N VAL A 171 5.24 -1.73 -17.56
CA VAL A 171 5.35 -0.68 -18.59
C VAL A 171 4.42 0.48 -18.28
N GLU A 172 4.98 1.68 -18.18
CA GLU A 172 4.25 2.92 -17.93
C GLU A 172 4.23 3.88 -19.12
N LYS A 173 5.12 3.65 -20.11
CA LYS A 173 5.21 4.38 -21.37
C LYS A 173 5.52 3.44 -22.54
N LEU A 174 4.97 3.73 -23.71
CA LEU A 174 5.15 2.89 -24.91
C LEU A 174 6.62 2.69 -25.30
N ASN A 175 7.47 3.69 -25.13
CA ASN A 175 8.89 3.61 -25.48
C ASN A 175 9.69 2.66 -24.54
N GLU A 176 9.17 2.32 -23.36
CA GLU A 176 9.81 1.34 -22.49
C GLU A 176 9.83 -0.06 -23.14
N LEU A 177 8.87 -0.39 -24.01
CA LEU A 177 8.84 -1.65 -24.74
C LEU A 177 10.06 -1.79 -25.67
N ASP A 178 10.44 -0.71 -26.37
CA ASP A 178 11.62 -0.73 -27.25
C ASP A 178 12.91 -0.97 -26.46
N ILE A 179 12.98 -0.41 -25.25
CA ILE A 179 14.13 -0.62 -24.35
C ILE A 179 14.14 -2.05 -23.81
N ILE A 180 12.97 -2.56 -23.41
CA ILE A 180 12.82 -3.96 -22.94
C ILE A 180 13.26 -4.93 -24.04
N GLU A 181 12.81 -4.73 -25.29
CA GLU A 181 13.20 -5.57 -26.43
C GLU A 181 14.71 -5.58 -26.63
N LYS A 182 15.31 -4.39 -26.70
CA LYS A 182 16.77 -4.21 -26.89
C LYS A 182 17.55 -4.95 -25.82
N VAL A 183 17.21 -4.76 -24.55
CA VAL A 183 17.95 -5.32 -23.42
C VAL A 183 17.67 -6.82 -23.27
N ALA A 184 16.44 -7.26 -23.48
CA ALA A 184 16.06 -8.68 -23.44
C ALA A 184 16.84 -9.50 -24.48
N LYS A 185 16.94 -8.98 -25.73
CA LYS A 185 17.76 -9.59 -26.79
C LYS A 185 19.25 -9.61 -26.42
N LYS A 186 19.80 -8.49 -25.90
CA LYS A 186 21.20 -8.39 -25.45
C LYS A 186 21.54 -9.44 -24.39
N LEU A 187 20.64 -9.64 -23.43
CA LEU A 187 20.85 -10.55 -22.29
C LEU A 187 20.39 -11.99 -22.57
N ASN A 188 19.71 -12.23 -23.68
CA ASN A 188 19.03 -13.49 -24.02
C ASN A 188 18.10 -13.96 -22.88
N VAL A 189 17.15 -13.09 -22.48
CA VAL A 189 16.17 -13.33 -21.41
C VAL A 189 14.78 -13.00 -21.92
N LYS A 190 13.80 -13.86 -21.66
CA LYS A 190 12.38 -13.55 -21.87
C LYS A 190 11.88 -12.72 -20.69
N PRO A 191 11.43 -11.45 -20.89
CA PRO A 191 10.96 -10.60 -19.80
C PRO A 191 9.60 -11.06 -19.28
N ASN A 192 9.30 -10.85 -17.99
CA ASN A 192 7.90 -10.82 -17.52
C ASN A 192 7.40 -9.38 -17.61
N ILE A 193 6.48 -9.13 -18.51
CA ILE A 193 5.94 -7.80 -18.80
C ILE A 193 4.62 -7.62 -18.10
N GLY A 194 4.50 -6.53 -17.35
CA GLY A 194 3.23 -5.96 -16.92
C GLY A 194 2.92 -4.70 -17.72
N ILE A 195 1.65 -4.33 -17.81
CA ILE A 195 1.24 -3.04 -18.37
C ILE A 195 0.40 -2.31 -17.33
N ARG A 196 0.80 -1.08 -17.00
CA ARG A 196 -0.05 -0.18 -16.24
C ARG A 196 -1.09 0.46 -17.13
N ILE A 197 -2.36 0.23 -16.82
CA ILE A 197 -3.52 0.79 -17.52
C ILE A 197 -4.01 2.06 -16.82
N LYS A 198 -4.37 3.06 -17.59
CA LYS A 198 -5.13 4.21 -17.11
C LYS A 198 -6.60 3.84 -17.07
N LEU A 199 -7.23 4.00 -15.90
CA LEU A 199 -8.66 3.83 -15.74
C LEU A 199 -9.35 5.19 -15.92
N ALA A 200 -10.54 5.21 -16.53
CA ALA A 200 -11.37 6.40 -16.62
C ALA A 200 -11.88 6.83 -15.24
N SER A 201 -12.04 5.88 -14.33
CA SER A 201 -12.38 6.16 -12.93
C SER A 201 -11.22 6.85 -12.22
N SER A 202 -11.46 8.08 -11.75
CA SER A 202 -10.46 8.87 -11.01
C SER A 202 -10.52 8.63 -9.50
N GLY A 203 -9.35 8.69 -8.84
CA GLY A 203 -9.23 8.71 -7.40
C GLY A 203 -9.81 9.99 -6.76
N SER A 204 -9.78 10.11 -5.42
CA SER A 204 -10.12 11.32 -4.66
C SER A 204 -9.04 11.70 -3.67
N GLY A 205 -9.09 12.96 -3.19
CA GLY A 205 -8.18 13.51 -2.21
C GLY A 205 -6.99 14.24 -2.87
N LYS A 206 -6.02 14.67 -2.06
CA LYS A 206 -4.80 15.40 -2.48
C LYS A 206 -4.02 14.73 -3.62
N TRP A 207 -4.22 13.43 -3.86
CA TRP A 207 -3.52 12.62 -4.85
C TRP A 207 -4.41 12.16 -6.00
N ALA A 208 -5.58 12.81 -6.20
CA ALA A 208 -6.52 12.49 -7.30
C ALA A 208 -5.87 12.62 -8.69
N GLU A 209 -4.91 13.52 -8.85
CA GLU A 209 -4.15 13.72 -10.10
C GLU A 209 -3.24 12.54 -10.47
N SER A 210 -3.01 11.58 -9.57
CA SER A 210 -2.21 10.38 -9.87
C SER A 210 -3.01 9.24 -10.51
N GLY A 211 -4.31 9.41 -10.68
CA GLY A 211 -5.23 8.45 -11.33
C GLY A 211 -6.06 9.09 -12.46
N GLY A 212 -6.82 8.27 -13.19
CA GLY A 212 -7.66 8.70 -14.31
C GLY A 212 -6.88 8.99 -15.61
N ASP A 213 -7.58 9.44 -16.65
CA ASP A 213 -7.00 9.73 -17.99
C ASP A 213 -5.90 10.80 -17.95
N ALA A 214 -5.96 11.73 -17.01
CA ALA A 214 -4.96 12.77 -16.80
C ALA A 214 -3.70 12.29 -16.04
N SER A 215 -3.67 11.04 -15.60
CA SER A 215 -2.51 10.47 -14.92
C SER A 215 -1.24 10.57 -15.75
N LYS A 216 -0.12 10.93 -15.10
CA LYS A 216 1.22 10.92 -15.72
C LYS A 216 1.66 9.52 -16.12
N PHE A 217 1.08 8.48 -15.50
CA PHE A 217 1.55 7.10 -15.54
C PHE A 217 0.52 6.19 -16.18
N GLY A 218 1.02 5.19 -16.90
CA GLY A 218 0.21 4.15 -17.50
C GLY A 218 -0.26 4.49 -18.91
N LEU A 219 -0.80 3.49 -19.59
CA LEU A 219 -1.25 3.53 -20.97
C LEU A 219 -2.77 3.72 -21.02
N THR A 220 -3.23 4.56 -21.93
CA THR A 220 -4.65 4.65 -22.32
C THR A 220 -5.07 3.40 -23.08
N SER A 221 -6.38 3.21 -23.28
CA SER A 221 -6.89 2.08 -24.07
C SER A 221 -6.31 2.02 -25.50
N ALA A 222 -6.12 3.18 -26.14
CA ALA A 222 -5.51 3.26 -27.47
C ALA A 222 -4.02 2.88 -27.44
N GLU A 223 -3.29 3.37 -26.42
CA GLU A 223 -1.88 3.01 -26.23
C GLU A 223 -1.70 1.54 -25.86
N LEU A 224 -2.64 0.94 -25.12
CA LEU A 224 -2.64 -0.50 -24.82
C LEU A 224 -2.76 -1.34 -26.09
N LEU A 225 -3.62 -0.94 -27.04
CA LEU A 225 -3.73 -1.63 -28.33
C LEU A 225 -2.44 -1.50 -29.15
N THR A 226 -1.77 -0.33 -29.07
CA THR A 226 -0.47 -0.12 -29.71
C THR A 226 0.61 -0.95 -29.03
N ALA A 227 0.64 -0.99 -27.69
CA ALA A 227 1.58 -1.79 -26.91
C ALA A 227 1.45 -3.28 -27.24
N ARG A 228 0.20 -3.79 -27.32
CA ARG A 228 -0.09 -5.16 -27.71
C ARG A 228 0.53 -5.49 -29.07
N LYS A 229 0.27 -4.65 -30.10
CA LYS A 229 0.83 -4.88 -31.43
C LYS A 229 2.35 -4.94 -31.41
N LYS A 230 3.01 -4.01 -30.70
CA LYS A 230 4.47 -4.02 -30.52
C LYS A 230 4.95 -5.30 -29.85
N ILE A 231 4.30 -5.75 -28.80
CA ILE A 231 4.64 -6.98 -28.07
C ILE A 231 4.57 -8.21 -29.01
N ASP A 232 3.54 -8.29 -29.86
CA ASP A 232 3.42 -9.34 -30.85
C ASP A 232 4.54 -9.30 -31.90
N GLU A 233 4.83 -8.11 -32.44
CA GLU A 233 5.92 -7.87 -33.41
C GLU A 233 7.31 -8.22 -32.85
N MET A 234 7.53 -8.04 -31.54
CA MET A 234 8.76 -8.39 -30.83
C MET A 234 8.88 -9.90 -30.53
N GLY A 235 7.80 -10.69 -30.74
CA GLY A 235 7.74 -12.09 -30.36
C GLY A 235 7.62 -12.32 -28.83
N PHE A 236 7.06 -11.35 -28.12
CA PHE A 236 6.89 -11.37 -26.66
C PHE A 236 5.42 -11.58 -26.24
N HIS A 237 4.59 -12.18 -27.11
CA HIS A 237 3.18 -12.47 -26.83
C HIS A 237 2.98 -13.10 -25.44
N ASP A 238 3.69 -14.20 -25.17
CA ASP A 238 3.60 -14.92 -23.89
C ASP A 238 4.29 -14.22 -22.71
N CYS A 239 4.95 -13.09 -22.96
CA CYS A 239 5.62 -12.32 -21.93
C CYS A 239 4.69 -11.32 -21.24
N LEU A 240 3.57 -10.95 -21.89
CA LEU A 240 2.55 -10.08 -21.28
C LEU A 240 1.69 -10.90 -20.33
N ARG A 241 1.99 -10.80 -19.04
CA ARG A 241 1.37 -11.65 -18.01
C ARG A 241 0.67 -10.86 -16.90
N LEU A 242 0.86 -9.53 -16.83
CA LEU A 242 0.31 -8.73 -15.75
C LEU A 242 -0.33 -7.46 -16.29
N ILE A 243 -1.49 -7.12 -15.75
CA ILE A 243 -2.04 -5.76 -15.81
C ILE A 243 -1.98 -5.13 -14.42
N HIS A 244 -1.61 -3.86 -14.39
CA HIS A 244 -1.52 -3.07 -13.17
C HIS A 244 -2.35 -1.80 -13.31
N PHE A 245 -2.98 -1.37 -12.23
CA PHE A 245 -3.59 -0.06 -12.13
C PHE A 245 -3.37 0.53 -10.74
N HIS A 246 -3.39 1.85 -10.66
CA HIS A 246 -3.26 2.57 -9.39
C HIS A 246 -4.15 3.81 -9.40
N ILE A 247 -5.07 3.89 -8.46
CA ILE A 247 -6.10 4.95 -8.39
C ILE A 247 -5.78 6.05 -7.37
N GLY A 248 -4.60 6.02 -6.79
CA GLY A 248 -4.15 7.00 -5.82
C GLY A 248 -3.81 6.40 -4.46
N SER A 249 -3.46 7.26 -3.51
CA SER A 249 -3.11 6.90 -2.13
C SER A 249 -4.22 7.35 -1.19
N GLN A 250 -4.43 6.64 -0.07
CA GLN A 250 -5.42 6.98 0.94
C GLN A 250 -6.83 7.15 0.35
N ILE A 251 -7.35 6.09 -0.28
CA ILE A 251 -8.70 6.12 -0.85
C ILE A 251 -9.72 6.03 0.29
N THR A 252 -10.49 7.09 0.51
CA THR A 252 -11.39 7.21 1.66
C THR A 252 -12.73 6.49 1.45
N LYS A 253 -13.13 6.24 0.18
CA LYS A 253 -14.45 5.70 -0.18
C LYS A 253 -14.33 4.36 -0.91
N ILE A 254 -14.88 3.30 -0.33
CA ILE A 254 -14.86 1.95 -0.92
C ILE A 254 -15.46 1.91 -2.34
N ARG A 255 -16.51 2.69 -2.62
CA ARG A 255 -17.17 2.74 -3.94
C ARG A 255 -16.22 3.09 -5.08
N ARG A 256 -15.16 3.88 -4.82
CA ARG A 256 -14.16 4.22 -5.84
C ARG A 256 -13.28 3.04 -6.18
N ILE A 257 -12.91 2.27 -5.16
CA ILE A 257 -12.17 1.03 -5.33
C ILE A 257 -13.01 0.05 -6.16
N GLN A 258 -14.29 -0.15 -5.81
CA GLN A 258 -15.22 -1.01 -6.54
C GLN A 258 -15.37 -0.62 -8.02
N THR A 259 -15.45 0.70 -8.30
CA THR A 259 -15.56 1.18 -9.68
C THR A 259 -14.29 0.87 -10.47
N ALA A 260 -13.11 1.13 -9.90
CA ALA A 260 -11.83 0.84 -10.52
C ALA A 260 -11.61 -0.65 -10.76
N LEU A 261 -11.97 -1.50 -9.80
CA LEU A 261 -11.88 -2.96 -9.93
C LEU A 261 -12.74 -3.47 -11.07
N ARG A 262 -13.99 -3.00 -11.20
CA ARG A 262 -14.87 -3.38 -12.30
C ARG A 262 -14.32 -2.97 -13.66
N GLU A 263 -13.77 -1.78 -13.77
CA GLU A 263 -13.13 -1.31 -15.00
C GLU A 263 -11.90 -2.15 -15.34
N ALA A 264 -11.02 -2.41 -14.37
CA ALA A 264 -9.85 -3.26 -14.55
C ALA A 264 -10.22 -4.69 -14.96
N ALA A 265 -11.32 -5.24 -14.42
CA ALA A 265 -11.82 -6.54 -14.81
C ALA A 265 -12.23 -6.60 -16.31
N GLN A 266 -12.72 -5.49 -16.88
CA GLN A 266 -13.01 -5.43 -18.33
C GLN A 266 -11.72 -5.47 -19.16
N PHE A 267 -10.64 -4.85 -18.72
CA PHE A 267 -9.33 -4.97 -19.39
C PHE A 267 -8.81 -6.41 -19.33
N TYR A 268 -8.91 -7.04 -18.17
CA TYR A 268 -8.53 -8.44 -17.98
C TYR A 268 -9.28 -9.37 -18.95
N ILE A 269 -10.62 -9.27 -18.99
CA ILE A 269 -11.47 -10.03 -19.90
C ILE A 269 -11.11 -9.75 -21.37
N SER A 270 -10.90 -8.49 -21.71
CA SER A 270 -10.62 -8.07 -23.09
C SER A 270 -9.30 -8.63 -23.60
N LEU A 271 -8.25 -8.63 -22.77
CA LEU A 271 -6.96 -9.21 -23.12
C LEU A 271 -7.06 -10.74 -23.32
N HIS A 272 -7.80 -11.44 -22.46
CA HIS A 272 -8.05 -12.88 -22.67
C HIS A 272 -8.82 -13.16 -23.98
N LYS A 273 -9.84 -12.35 -24.31
CA LYS A 273 -10.55 -12.45 -25.61
C LYS A 273 -9.68 -12.16 -26.81
N MET A 274 -8.59 -11.40 -26.64
CA MET A 274 -7.58 -11.14 -27.65
C MET A 274 -6.49 -12.21 -27.72
N GLY A 275 -6.58 -13.26 -26.90
CA GLY A 275 -5.67 -14.41 -26.89
C GLY A 275 -4.47 -14.28 -25.96
N TYR A 276 -4.39 -13.23 -25.11
CA TYR A 276 -3.31 -13.09 -24.14
C TYR A 276 -3.61 -13.86 -22.85
N ASN A 277 -2.61 -14.56 -22.35
CA ASN A 277 -2.73 -15.27 -21.08
C ASN A 277 -2.19 -14.38 -19.94
N VAL A 278 -2.96 -13.33 -19.60
CA VAL A 278 -2.66 -12.47 -18.47
C VAL A 278 -3.06 -13.19 -17.19
N ASP A 279 -2.10 -13.66 -16.42
CA ASP A 279 -2.33 -14.48 -15.23
C ASP A 279 -2.19 -13.68 -13.90
N PHE A 280 -1.82 -12.39 -13.96
CA PHE A 280 -1.74 -11.51 -12.80
C PHE A 280 -2.53 -10.22 -13.00
N VAL A 281 -3.23 -9.81 -11.95
CA VAL A 281 -3.83 -8.48 -11.84
C VAL A 281 -3.29 -7.80 -10.59
N ASP A 282 -2.57 -6.70 -10.80
CA ASP A 282 -2.09 -5.86 -9.73
C ASP A 282 -3.04 -4.67 -9.53
N CYS A 283 -3.77 -4.72 -8.42
CA CYS A 283 -4.74 -3.70 -8.03
C CYS A 283 -4.08 -2.41 -7.52
N GLY A 284 -2.75 -2.36 -7.50
CA GLY A 284 -1.99 -1.23 -7.00
C GLY A 284 -2.19 -0.98 -5.50
N GLY A 285 -1.89 0.23 -5.10
CA GLY A 285 -2.10 0.70 -3.74
C GLY A 285 -3.46 1.40 -3.56
N GLY A 286 -3.54 2.17 -2.48
CA GLY A 286 -4.73 2.97 -2.18
C GLY A 286 -5.51 2.51 -0.96
N LEU A 287 -5.28 1.29 -0.47
CA LEU A 287 -5.85 0.83 0.80
C LEU A 287 -5.52 1.85 1.90
N GLY A 288 -6.55 2.54 2.38
CA GLY A 288 -6.40 3.66 3.30
C GLY A 288 -6.28 3.22 4.76
N VAL A 289 -5.90 4.18 5.57
CA VAL A 289 -5.79 4.07 7.02
C VAL A 289 -6.72 5.08 7.67
N ASP A 290 -7.39 4.66 8.72
CA ASP A 290 -8.23 5.51 9.55
C ASP A 290 -7.35 6.18 10.63
N TYR A 291 -6.71 7.30 10.26
CA TYR A 291 -5.80 8.00 11.15
C TYR A 291 -6.49 8.79 12.27
N ASP A 292 -7.73 9.24 12.05
CA ASP A 292 -8.50 9.98 13.05
C ASP A 292 -9.52 9.10 13.82
N GLY A 293 -9.68 7.84 13.39
CA GLY A 293 -10.54 6.88 14.04
C GLY A 293 -12.04 7.12 13.83
N THR A 294 -12.42 8.05 12.93
CA THR A 294 -13.82 8.44 12.74
C THR A 294 -14.62 7.52 11.84
N ARG A 295 -13.94 6.67 11.06
CA ARG A 295 -14.54 5.82 10.02
C ARG A 295 -15.42 6.60 9.05
N SER A 296 -14.99 7.80 8.70
CA SER A 296 -15.74 8.74 7.86
C SER A 296 -15.14 8.84 6.47
N SER A 297 -16.01 8.83 5.46
CA SER A 297 -15.60 9.13 4.07
C SER A 297 -15.49 10.62 3.79
N SER A 298 -15.84 11.46 4.75
CA SER A 298 -15.78 12.94 4.65
C SER A 298 -14.44 13.49 5.12
N SER A 299 -13.67 12.72 5.89
CA SER A 299 -12.33 13.06 6.34
C SER A 299 -11.28 12.48 5.38
N GLU A 300 -10.31 13.28 4.96
CA GLU A 300 -9.14 12.81 4.18
C GLU A 300 -8.22 11.91 5.02
N SER A 301 -8.33 11.99 6.34
CA SER A 301 -7.56 11.20 7.31
C SER A 301 -8.28 9.94 7.76
N SER A 302 -9.41 9.57 7.12
CA SER A 302 -10.20 8.41 7.49
C SER A 302 -10.62 7.57 6.28
N VAL A 303 -11.24 6.42 6.54
CA VAL A 303 -11.80 5.51 5.53
C VAL A 303 -13.13 4.95 6.02
N ASN A 304 -14.07 4.70 5.11
CA ASN A 304 -15.39 4.16 5.43
C ASN A 304 -15.51 2.64 5.24
N TYR A 305 -14.40 1.93 5.25
CA TYR A 305 -14.35 0.48 5.02
C TYR A 305 -13.24 -0.19 5.82
N SER A 306 -13.35 -1.48 5.98
CA SER A 306 -12.34 -2.35 6.60
C SER A 306 -11.42 -3.00 5.57
N ILE A 307 -10.31 -3.60 6.03
CA ILE A 307 -9.43 -4.41 5.18
C ILE A 307 -10.20 -5.58 4.57
N GLN A 308 -11.11 -6.20 5.35
CA GLN A 308 -11.88 -7.34 4.85
C GLN A 308 -12.80 -6.94 3.70
N GLU A 309 -13.51 -5.80 3.81
CA GLU A 309 -14.36 -5.30 2.72
C GLU A 309 -13.54 -4.98 1.47
N TYR A 310 -12.37 -4.34 1.63
CA TYR A 310 -11.46 -4.10 0.51
C TYR A 310 -11.03 -5.41 -0.18
N VAL A 311 -10.62 -6.40 0.58
CA VAL A 311 -10.17 -7.69 0.05
C VAL A 311 -11.33 -8.45 -0.61
N ASN A 312 -12.52 -8.42 0.01
CA ASN A 312 -13.71 -9.03 -0.54
C ASN A 312 -14.06 -8.45 -1.91
N ASP A 313 -14.00 -7.11 -2.05
CA ASP A 313 -14.25 -6.45 -3.33
C ASP A 313 -13.21 -6.82 -4.39
N CYS A 314 -11.92 -6.89 -4.02
CA CYS A 314 -10.85 -7.33 -4.93
C CYS A 314 -11.11 -8.74 -5.42
N VAL A 315 -11.32 -9.70 -4.52
CA VAL A 315 -11.49 -11.11 -4.86
C VAL A 315 -12.80 -11.35 -5.63
N TYR A 316 -13.92 -10.86 -5.10
CA TYR A 316 -15.24 -11.08 -5.70
C TYR A 316 -15.32 -10.54 -7.14
N THR A 317 -14.77 -9.33 -7.38
CA THR A 317 -14.86 -8.72 -8.72
C THR A 317 -14.20 -9.58 -9.79
N PHE A 318 -13.00 -10.12 -9.50
CA PHE A 318 -12.28 -10.93 -10.49
C PHE A 318 -12.80 -12.37 -10.57
N VAL A 319 -13.30 -12.95 -9.49
CA VAL A 319 -14.00 -14.24 -9.50
C VAL A 319 -15.26 -14.17 -10.35
N ASP A 320 -16.12 -13.18 -10.12
CA ASP A 320 -17.37 -12.98 -10.88
C ASP A 320 -17.09 -12.74 -12.38
N ALA A 321 -16.10 -11.86 -12.68
CA ALA A 321 -15.70 -11.57 -14.05
C ALA A 321 -15.15 -12.80 -14.78
N ALA A 322 -14.28 -13.57 -14.13
CA ALA A 322 -13.68 -14.78 -14.71
C ALA A 322 -14.72 -15.86 -14.94
N ASN A 323 -15.56 -16.15 -13.94
CA ASN A 323 -16.62 -17.17 -14.05
C ASN A 323 -17.63 -16.86 -15.15
N LYS A 324 -18.07 -15.60 -15.30
CA LYS A 324 -19.00 -15.18 -16.36
C LYS A 324 -18.44 -15.30 -17.77
N ASN A 325 -17.11 -15.27 -17.91
CA ASN A 325 -16.46 -15.34 -19.22
C ASN A 325 -15.73 -16.66 -19.47
N ASN A 326 -15.84 -17.65 -18.58
CA ASN A 326 -15.15 -18.95 -18.65
C ASN A 326 -13.63 -18.82 -18.84
N ILE A 327 -13.00 -17.88 -18.11
CA ILE A 327 -11.56 -17.71 -18.06
C ILE A 327 -11.04 -18.05 -16.66
N GLU A 328 -9.74 -18.29 -16.51
CA GLU A 328 -9.14 -18.60 -15.24
C GLU A 328 -9.22 -17.41 -14.28
N HIS A 329 -9.19 -17.68 -12.96
CA HIS A 329 -9.07 -16.63 -11.96
C HIS A 329 -7.64 -16.10 -11.98
N PRO A 330 -7.43 -14.77 -12.06
CA PRO A 330 -6.08 -14.21 -12.02
C PRO A 330 -5.46 -14.38 -10.64
N ASN A 331 -4.14 -14.40 -10.57
CA ASN A 331 -3.44 -14.12 -9.32
C ASN A 331 -3.58 -12.63 -8.98
N LEU A 332 -3.95 -12.30 -7.75
CA LEU A 332 -4.19 -10.92 -7.33
C LEU A 332 -2.98 -10.37 -6.57
N ILE A 333 -2.55 -9.18 -6.96
CA ILE A 333 -1.52 -8.42 -6.30
C ILE A 333 -2.15 -7.16 -5.70
N THR A 334 -1.72 -6.78 -4.49
CA THR A 334 -2.06 -5.49 -3.88
C THR A 334 -0.79 -4.82 -3.35
N GLU A 335 -0.63 -3.52 -3.64
CA GLU A 335 0.52 -2.73 -3.19
C GLU A 335 0.21 -1.95 -1.91
N SER A 336 -0.01 -2.67 -0.82
CA SER A 336 -0.57 -2.14 0.44
C SER A 336 0.50 -1.59 1.40
N GLY A 337 1.25 -0.57 1.00
CA GLY A 337 2.34 -0.03 1.81
C GLY A 337 1.87 0.67 3.09
N ARG A 338 1.05 1.70 2.95
CA ARG A 338 0.54 2.52 4.05
C ARG A 338 -0.17 1.69 5.12
N SER A 339 -1.06 0.79 4.72
CA SER A 339 -1.85 0.00 5.66
C SER A 339 -1.02 -1.00 6.47
N LEU A 340 0.15 -1.40 5.98
CA LEU A 340 1.08 -2.24 6.72
C LEU A 340 1.89 -1.43 7.76
N SER A 341 2.41 -0.27 7.37
CA SER A 341 3.41 0.45 8.17
C SER A 341 2.86 1.57 9.07
N ALA A 342 1.60 2.00 8.91
CA ALA A 342 1.11 3.21 9.58
C ALA A 342 1.20 3.19 11.12
N HIS A 343 0.97 2.06 11.76
CA HIS A 343 0.87 1.96 13.22
C HIS A 343 2.15 1.48 13.92
N HIS A 344 3.21 1.12 13.17
CA HIS A 344 4.38 0.45 13.74
C HIS A 344 5.32 1.37 14.51
N SER A 345 5.14 2.69 14.43
CA SER A 345 6.05 3.64 15.07
C SER A 345 5.32 4.81 15.74
N VAL A 346 5.92 5.31 16.81
CA VAL A 346 5.47 6.46 17.59
C VAL A 346 6.63 7.42 17.76
N LEU A 347 6.39 8.71 17.50
CA LEU A 347 7.30 9.80 17.83
C LEU A 347 6.89 10.39 19.19
N VAL A 348 7.81 10.37 20.14
CA VAL A 348 7.66 11.02 21.45
C VAL A 348 8.44 12.34 21.41
N ILE A 349 7.76 13.43 21.71
CA ILE A 349 8.31 14.78 21.72
C ILE A 349 7.98 15.47 23.05
N ASP A 350 8.79 16.46 23.44
CA ASP A 350 8.48 17.37 24.55
C ASP A 350 7.56 18.50 24.08
N VAL A 351 6.72 18.98 25.01
CA VAL A 351 5.98 20.22 24.83
C VAL A 351 6.88 21.37 25.24
N LEU A 352 7.37 22.16 24.28
CA LEU A 352 8.28 23.26 24.53
C LEU A 352 7.55 24.52 24.95
N GLU A 353 6.39 24.80 24.39
CA GLU A 353 5.60 26.02 24.61
C GLU A 353 4.13 25.79 24.31
N THR A 354 3.27 26.52 25.00
CA THR A 354 1.82 26.55 24.76
C THR A 354 1.38 27.97 24.44
N ALA A 355 0.57 28.13 23.38
CA ALA A 355 -0.11 29.40 23.12
C ALA A 355 -1.47 29.39 23.83
N SER A 356 -1.71 30.38 24.68
CA SER A 356 -3.01 30.62 25.30
C SER A 356 -3.59 31.95 24.83
N LEU A 357 -4.91 32.01 24.74
CA LEU A 357 -5.58 33.31 24.59
C LEU A 357 -5.34 34.12 25.86
N PRO A 358 -5.17 35.46 25.75
CA PRO A 358 -5.08 36.33 26.93
C PRO A 358 -6.34 36.10 27.79
N GLU A 359 -6.16 36.08 29.12
CA GLU A 359 -7.32 36.06 30.00
C GLU A 359 -8.16 37.31 29.72
N MET A 360 -9.42 37.12 29.39
CA MET A 360 -10.33 38.24 29.27
C MET A 360 -10.49 38.88 30.63
N PRO A 361 -10.44 40.23 30.74
CA PRO A 361 -10.74 40.91 32.02
C PRO A 361 -12.14 40.48 32.49
N GLU A 362 -12.30 40.28 33.78
CA GLU A 362 -13.59 39.88 34.39
C GLU A 362 -14.75 40.85 34.09
N GLU A 363 -14.41 42.11 33.73
CA GLU A 363 -15.40 43.14 33.32
C GLU A 363 -15.02 43.67 31.93
N PHE A 364 -15.74 43.27 30.92
CA PHE A 364 -15.71 43.84 29.58
C PHE A 364 -16.95 44.75 29.41
N GLU A 365 -16.82 46.05 29.73
CA GLU A 365 -17.83 47.03 29.33
C GLU A 365 -17.65 47.32 27.83
N ALA A 366 -18.56 46.77 27.01
CA ALA A 366 -18.68 47.20 25.62
C ALA A 366 -19.19 48.65 25.59
N LYS A 367 -18.28 49.59 25.25
CA LYS A 367 -18.74 50.96 24.95
C LYS A 367 -19.45 50.90 23.59
N GLU A 368 -20.75 51.19 23.57
CA GLU A 368 -21.46 51.53 22.32
C GLU A 368 -20.72 52.74 21.73
N THR A 369 -20.16 52.56 20.54
CA THR A 369 -19.72 53.67 19.71
C THR A 369 -20.88 54.06 18.81
N ASP A 370 -21.38 55.31 18.97
CA ASP A 370 -22.34 55.98 18.11
C ASP A 370 -21.91 55.94 16.62
#